data_0e44c1910e168f560c2c787591efd7ad
#
_entry.id   0e44c1910e168f560c2c787591efd7ad
#
_cell.length_a   1.000
_cell.length_b   1.000
_cell.length_c   1.000
_cell.angle_alpha   90.00
_cell.angle_beta   90.00
_cell.angle_gamma   90.00
#
_symmetry.space_group_name_H-M   'P 1'
#
loop_
_entity.id
_entity.type
_entity.pdbx_description
1 polymer ?
#
loop_
_entity_poly.entity_id
_entity_poly.type
_entity_poly.pdbx_seq_one_letter_code
_entity_poly.pdbx_strand_id
1 'polypeptide(L)'
;MFVINSYVYQSFSGLDLANFSSDSPILALSTRRINSGYTGPLIRLRRSTDSTEQDFGSSLSMGETVDYSAIDTFLGGGTAHVVKWYDQSGQGRDLQQTVASDQPTFDDGA
;
A
#
# COMPACT_ATOMS: atom_id res chain seq x y z
N MET A 1 12.58 13.33 -7.87
CA MET A 1 12.55 14.68 -7.31
C MET A 1 11.17 15.00 -6.81
N PHE A 2 11.11 15.65 -5.74
CA PHE A 2 9.87 16.06 -5.14
C PHE A 2 9.68 17.56 -5.34
N VAL A 3 8.63 17.94 -6.06
CA VAL A 3 8.31 19.35 -6.28
C VAL A 3 6.94 19.62 -5.70
N ILE A 4 6.89 20.55 -4.77
CA ILE A 4 5.62 21.07 -4.25
C ILE A 4 5.45 22.49 -4.76
N ASN A 5 4.31 22.76 -5.35
CA ASN A 5 3.84 24.11 -5.51
C ASN A 5 2.50 24.26 -4.80
N SER A 6 2.09 25.48 -4.57
CA SER A 6 0.88 25.77 -3.80
C SER A 6 -0.42 25.27 -4.45
N TYR A 7 -0.44 25.05 -5.74
CA TYR A 7 -1.63 24.55 -6.43
C TYR A 7 -1.89 23.10 -6.12
N VAL A 8 -0.85 22.28 -6.22
CA VAL A 8 -0.94 20.86 -5.93
C VAL A 8 -1.28 20.65 -4.47
N TYR A 9 -0.69 21.46 -3.62
CA TYR A 9 -0.77 21.32 -2.18
C TYR A 9 -2.17 21.60 -1.61
N GLN A 10 -2.93 22.51 -2.22
CA GLN A 10 -4.21 22.95 -1.67
C GLN A 10 -5.38 22.01 -1.92
N SER A 11 -5.30 21.16 -2.92
CA SER A 11 -6.47 20.46 -3.45
C SER A 11 -6.50 18.98 -3.13
N PHE A 12 -5.56 18.44 -2.39
CA PHE A 12 -5.50 17.00 -2.23
C PHE A 12 -5.07 16.60 -0.81
N SER A 13 -5.52 15.40 -0.42
CA SER A 13 -5.12 14.76 0.81
C SER A 13 -3.84 13.92 0.65
N GLY A 14 -3.22 13.94 -0.53
CA GLY A 14 -1.99 13.23 -0.82
C GLY A 14 -1.45 13.53 -2.22
N LEU A 15 -0.21 13.14 -2.47
CA LEU A 15 0.46 13.28 -3.76
C LEU A 15 -0.07 12.21 -4.73
N ASP A 16 -0.51 12.61 -5.91
CA ASP A 16 -0.87 11.67 -6.97
C ASP A 16 0.27 11.52 -7.97
N LEU A 17 0.91 10.36 -7.95
CA LEU A 17 2.04 10.06 -8.82
C LEU A 17 1.65 9.95 -10.30
N ALA A 18 0.37 9.74 -10.61
CA ALA A 18 -0.10 9.73 -11.99
C ALA A 18 0.03 11.10 -12.67
N ASN A 19 0.14 12.18 -11.90
CA ASN A 19 0.33 13.53 -12.42
C ASN A 19 1.77 13.85 -12.82
N PHE A 20 2.72 12.96 -12.51
CA PHE A 20 4.11 13.14 -12.91
C PHE A 20 4.36 12.43 -14.24
N SER A 21 4.14 13.14 -15.34
CA SER A 21 4.19 12.55 -16.67
C SER A 21 5.62 12.39 -17.22
N SER A 22 6.56 13.17 -16.73
CA SER A 22 7.93 13.17 -17.25
C SER A 22 8.94 12.45 -16.37
N ASP A 23 8.64 12.34 -15.07
CA ASP A 23 9.56 11.74 -14.10
C ASP A 23 8.81 10.62 -13.35
N SER A 24 8.78 9.43 -13.92
CA SER A 24 8.20 8.29 -13.24
C SER A 24 9.03 7.93 -12.02
N PRO A 25 8.40 7.72 -10.85
CA PRO A 25 9.15 7.29 -9.67
C PRO A 25 9.75 5.91 -9.89
N ILE A 26 10.90 5.67 -9.28
CA ILE A 26 11.56 4.36 -9.32
C ILE A 26 10.80 3.35 -8.47
N LEU A 27 10.25 3.80 -7.37
CA LEU A 27 9.56 2.98 -6.38
C LEU A 27 8.54 3.83 -5.64
N ALA A 28 7.34 3.30 -5.41
CA ALA A 28 6.29 3.99 -4.68
C ALA A 28 5.54 3.01 -3.77
N LEU A 29 5.83 3.04 -2.49
CA LEU A 29 5.23 2.17 -1.48
C LEU A 29 4.40 3.00 -0.51
N SER A 30 3.19 2.55 -0.25
CA SER A 30 2.31 3.19 0.74
C SER A 30 1.15 2.27 1.10
N THR A 31 0.61 2.43 2.31
CA THR A 31 -0.67 1.85 2.69
C THR A 31 -1.84 2.72 2.21
N ARG A 32 -1.55 3.79 1.49
CA ARG A 32 -2.54 4.65 0.83
C ARG A 32 -2.39 4.55 -0.68
N ARG A 33 -3.47 4.84 -1.39
CA ARG A 33 -3.39 4.97 -2.84
C ARG A 33 -2.76 6.32 -3.18
N ILE A 34 -1.55 6.28 -3.72
CA ILE A 34 -0.74 7.46 -4.07
C ILE A 34 -0.54 7.60 -5.58
N ASN A 35 -1.08 6.69 -6.36
CA ASN A 35 -1.07 6.73 -7.82
C ASN A 35 -2.44 6.32 -8.34
N SER A 36 -3.19 7.26 -8.88
CA SER A 36 -4.52 7.00 -9.43
C SER A 36 -4.50 6.11 -10.67
N GLY A 37 -3.37 5.98 -11.33
CA GLY A 37 -3.17 5.07 -12.45
C GLY A 37 -2.88 3.62 -12.02
N TYR A 38 -2.61 3.37 -10.76
CA TYR A 38 -2.38 2.03 -10.22
C TYR A 38 -3.68 1.50 -9.58
N THR A 39 -4.16 0.36 -10.06
CA THR A 39 -5.42 -0.22 -9.62
C THR A 39 -5.28 -1.54 -8.86
N GLY A 40 -4.04 -1.97 -8.64
CA GLY A 40 -3.75 -3.22 -7.94
C GLY A 40 -3.83 -3.13 -6.42
N PRO A 41 -3.49 -4.23 -5.75
CA PRO A 41 -3.42 -4.26 -4.29
C PRO A 41 -2.28 -3.40 -3.76
N LEU A 42 -2.38 -3.01 -2.49
CA LEU A 42 -1.36 -2.20 -1.82
C LEU A 42 -0.41 -3.05 -0.99
N ILE A 43 -0.94 -4.09 -0.35
CA ILE A 43 -0.16 -4.93 0.57
C ILE A 43 -0.70 -6.36 0.56
N ARG A 44 0.19 -7.33 0.75
CA ARG A 44 -0.15 -8.72 1.00
C ARG A 44 0.21 -9.08 2.42
N LEU A 45 -0.75 -9.59 3.16
CA LEU A 45 -0.60 -9.96 4.56
C LEU A 45 -0.79 -11.46 4.75
N ARG A 46 -0.06 -12.01 5.72
CA ARG A 46 -0.23 -13.36 6.23
C ARG A 46 -0.78 -13.28 7.66
N ARG A 47 -1.86 -13.99 7.94
CA ARG A 47 -2.37 -14.06 9.31
C ARG A 47 -1.65 -15.15 10.10
N SER A 48 -1.44 -14.89 11.38
CA SER A 48 -0.65 -15.77 12.26
C SER A 48 -1.36 -17.09 12.59
N THR A 49 -2.69 -17.12 12.56
CA THR A 49 -3.47 -18.26 13.05
C THR A 49 -3.32 -19.52 12.20
N ASP A 50 -3.18 -19.37 10.88
CA ASP A 50 -3.11 -20.50 9.95
C ASP A 50 -2.18 -20.27 8.76
N SER A 51 -1.41 -19.18 8.80
CA SER A 51 -0.48 -18.77 7.73
C SER A 51 -1.14 -18.46 6.38
N THR A 52 -2.46 -18.25 6.34
CA THR A 52 -3.15 -17.84 5.13
C THR A 52 -2.70 -16.44 4.71
N GLU A 53 -2.51 -16.24 3.42
CA GLU A 53 -2.13 -14.95 2.83
C GLU A 53 -3.27 -14.37 2.00
N GLN A 54 -3.38 -13.04 2.02
CA GLN A 54 -4.39 -12.33 1.22
C GLN A 54 -3.87 -10.96 0.82
N ASP A 55 -4.26 -10.52 -0.38
CA ASP A 55 -4.00 -9.18 -0.88
C ASP A 55 -5.07 -8.21 -0.39
N PHE A 56 -4.64 -6.99 -0.03
CA PHE A 56 -5.52 -5.92 0.38
C PHE A 56 -5.21 -4.66 -0.42
N GLY A 57 -6.27 -4.00 -0.85
CA GLY A 57 -6.21 -2.75 -1.57
C GLY A 57 -6.99 -1.65 -0.86
N SER A 58 -7.31 -0.62 -1.58
CA SER A 58 -8.18 0.46 -1.14
C SER A 58 -9.24 0.70 -2.21
N SER A 59 -10.18 1.60 -1.94
CA SER A 59 -10.98 2.18 -3.01
C SER A 59 -10.03 2.82 -4.05
N LEU A 60 -10.51 3.05 -5.27
CA LEU A 60 -9.67 3.65 -6.31
C LEU A 60 -9.53 5.17 -6.16
N SER A 61 -10.03 5.74 -5.06
CA SER A 61 -9.91 7.16 -4.76
C SER A 61 -8.52 7.49 -4.22
N MET A 62 -7.98 8.62 -4.65
CA MET A 62 -6.69 9.11 -4.18
C MET A 62 -6.68 9.35 -2.68
N GLY A 63 -5.57 8.96 -2.05
CA GLY A 63 -5.37 9.15 -0.63
C GLY A 63 -6.09 8.16 0.27
N GLU A 64 -6.93 7.30 -0.30
CA GLU A 64 -7.61 6.27 0.48
C GLU A 64 -6.61 5.27 1.04
N THR A 65 -6.79 4.93 2.31
CA THR A 65 -6.00 3.90 2.97
C THR A 65 -6.42 2.51 2.50
N VAL A 66 -5.55 1.54 2.72
CA VAL A 66 -5.91 0.13 2.62
C VAL A 66 -7.17 -0.15 3.46
N ASP A 67 -7.98 -1.09 3.03
CA ASP A 67 -9.24 -1.44 3.71
C ASP A 67 -8.94 -2.17 5.03
N TYR A 68 -8.81 -1.41 6.10
CA TYR A 68 -8.56 -1.94 7.44
C TYR A 68 -9.68 -2.84 7.93
N SER A 69 -10.93 -2.55 7.58
CA SER A 69 -12.07 -3.38 7.95
C SER A 69 -11.98 -4.79 7.35
N ALA A 70 -11.56 -4.86 6.09
CA ALA A 70 -11.31 -6.15 5.44
C ALA A 70 -10.14 -6.89 6.09
N ILE A 71 -9.09 -6.18 6.49
CA ILE A 71 -7.95 -6.77 7.20
C ILE A 71 -8.40 -7.35 8.55
N ASP A 72 -9.14 -6.59 9.34
CA ASP A 72 -9.64 -7.05 10.64
C ASP A 72 -10.51 -8.31 10.51
N THR A 73 -11.38 -8.33 9.51
CA THR A 73 -12.21 -9.49 9.21
C THR A 73 -11.37 -10.72 8.85
N PHE A 74 -10.35 -10.50 8.01
CA PHE A 74 -9.42 -11.57 7.63
C PHE A 74 -8.64 -12.11 8.81
N LEU A 75 -8.19 -11.24 9.72
CA LEU A 75 -7.37 -11.64 10.86
C LEU A 75 -8.14 -12.46 11.90
N GLY A 76 -9.41 -12.14 12.13
CA GLY A 76 -10.26 -12.85 13.10
C GLY A 76 -9.66 -12.88 14.49
N GLY A 77 -8.96 -11.84 14.91
CA GLY A 77 -8.25 -11.76 16.19
C GLY A 77 -6.79 -12.19 16.16
N GLY A 78 -6.29 -12.66 15.02
CA GLY A 78 -4.87 -12.97 14.84
C GLY A 78 -4.02 -11.75 14.55
N THR A 79 -2.73 -11.96 14.37
CA THR A 79 -1.76 -10.93 14.00
C THR A 79 -1.46 -10.98 12.51
N ALA A 80 -1.26 -9.83 11.91
CA ALA A 80 -0.85 -9.71 10.51
C ALA A 80 0.66 -9.56 10.38
N HIS A 81 1.22 -10.22 9.37
CA HIS A 81 2.62 -10.08 8.97
C HIS A 81 2.70 -9.70 7.50
N VAL A 82 3.61 -8.79 7.16
CA VAL A 82 3.76 -8.30 5.80
C VAL A 82 4.54 -9.29 4.96
N VAL A 83 3.90 -9.83 3.93
CA VAL A 83 4.53 -10.70 2.93
C VAL A 83 5.05 -9.89 1.77
N LYS A 84 4.24 -8.95 1.28
CA LYS A 84 4.58 -8.13 0.13
C LYS A 84 3.98 -6.74 0.27
N TRP A 85 4.76 -5.76 -0.14
CA TRP A 85 4.32 -4.38 -0.25
C TRP A 85 4.41 -3.99 -1.72
N TYR A 86 3.28 -3.68 -2.32
CA TYR A 86 3.18 -3.49 -3.75
C TYR A 86 3.66 -2.11 -4.18
N ASP A 87 4.46 -2.10 -5.23
CA ASP A 87 4.98 -0.88 -5.84
C ASP A 87 3.92 -0.23 -6.72
N GLN A 88 3.49 0.97 -6.36
CA GLN A 88 2.50 1.73 -7.10
C GLN A 88 3.09 2.55 -8.25
N SER A 89 4.41 2.50 -8.46
CA SER A 89 5.06 3.28 -9.53
C SER A 89 4.77 2.75 -10.93
N GLY A 90 4.30 1.51 -11.05
CA GLY A 90 4.13 0.84 -12.32
C GLY A 90 5.38 0.09 -12.80
N GLN A 91 6.47 0.11 -12.03
CA GLN A 91 7.72 -0.56 -12.37
C GLN A 91 7.78 -2.02 -11.92
N GLY A 92 6.84 -2.46 -11.10
CA GLY A 92 6.79 -3.84 -10.60
C GLY A 92 7.88 -4.19 -9.58
N ARG A 93 8.39 -3.21 -8.86
CA ARG A 93 9.47 -3.39 -7.87
C ARG A 93 8.93 -3.59 -6.48
N ASP A 94 8.06 -4.57 -6.30
CA ASP A 94 7.47 -4.87 -5.02
C ASP A 94 8.54 -5.27 -3.99
N LEU A 95 8.34 -4.87 -2.73
CA LEU A 95 9.12 -5.42 -1.62
C LEU A 95 8.46 -6.69 -1.12
N GLN A 96 9.24 -7.76 -0.97
CA GLN A 96 8.73 -9.06 -0.58
C GLN A 96 9.64 -9.73 0.43
N GLN A 97 9.03 -10.37 1.45
CA GLN A 97 9.71 -11.24 2.38
C GLN A 97 8.97 -12.58 2.42
N THR A 98 9.62 -13.64 1.95
CA THR A 98 9.03 -14.98 1.87
C THR A 98 9.33 -15.84 3.09
N VAL A 99 10.33 -15.47 3.89
CA VAL A 99 10.67 -16.18 5.14
C VAL A 99 9.76 -15.67 6.24
N ALA A 100 8.86 -16.52 6.74
CA ALA A 100 7.80 -16.12 7.66
C ALA A 100 8.35 -15.50 8.97
N SER A 101 9.46 -16.00 9.48
CA SER A 101 10.08 -15.45 10.70
C SER A 101 10.63 -14.04 10.54
N ASP A 102 10.88 -13.63 9.30
CA ASP A 102 11.48 -12.33 8.99
C ASP A 102 10.47 -11.31 8.50
N GLN A 103 9.20 -11.71 8.39
CA GLN A 103 8.13 -10.82 7.97
C GLN A 103 7.78 -9.83 9.08
N PRO A 104 7.80 -8.53 8.80
CA PRO A 104 7.44 -7.54 9.81
C PRO A 104 5.97 -7.66 10.19
N THR A 105 5.68 -7.36 11.44
CA THR A 105 4.31 -7.27 11.92
C THR A 105 3.65 -6.03 11.31
N PHE A 106 2.42 -6.20 10.85
CA PHE A 106 1.59 -5.10 10.40
C PHE A 106 0.71 -4.62 11.56
N ASP A 107 0.80 -3.33 11.85
CA ASP A 107 0.00 -2.67 12.87
C ASP A 107 -0.67 -1.46 12.22
N ASP A 108 -1.97 -1.37 12.33
CA ASP A 108 -2.74 -0.26 11.78
C ASP A 108 -2.76 0.97 12.70
N GLY A 109 -2.15 0.86 13.87
CA GLY A 109 -2.13 1.93 14.86
C GLY A 109 -3.42 2.09 15.66
N ALA A 110 -4.31 1.12 15.53
CA ALA A 110 -5.58 1.14 16.25
C ALA A 110 -5.45 0.66 17.70
#